data_ac3b0d9fb378f04e7257edccdf66e31a
#
_entry.id   ac3b0d9fb378f04e7257edccdf66e31a
#
_cell.length_a   1.000
_cell.length_b   1.000
_cell.length_c   1.000
_cell.angle_alpha   90.00
_cell.angle_beta   90.00
_cell.angle_gamma   90.00
#
_symmetry.space_group_name_H-M   'P 1'
#
loop_
_entity.id
_entity.type
_entity.pdbx_description
1 polymer ?
#
loop_
_entity_poly.entity_id
_entity_poly.type
_entity_poly.pdbx_seq_one_letter_code
_entity_poly.pdbx_strand_id
1 'polypeptide(L)'
;MKSNKQSTLNIKRQLGCVYTADFFSGLRITDAVWVALLAARGFSLWEIGLAESVFHIVNLLCEVPSGMVADLLGRKKALVSGGVLAVTSNLLMAFAPNLFAICFAMALNALYSTLFSGTFTALVYDSLKTEDREDEYLQISANSSQISMLASALGSLASTVQRFLGFAGFYLLSALFEGISTLACQRMNEPIVTAAQANRARQSLHDLPGQFIQLVQDSLHVLRTCPLAAKLIVSSAIISVPCYLTKMFLQQRLIELGWPTEALFLPLLLGGIACVLGTEAGRRVRFCSMRQFYAVCALLCGAGTLLVGTAPAWGGIFGMMLVQGVLEVYLLHEIQQLNDAIPSDQRATLISVDSMAYSLLMIPASPLVGAVGDAFGQAGAGLALLGGLVAVSGLVLLRQKKR
;
A
#
# COMPACT_ATOMS: atom_id res chain seq x y z
N MET A 1 10.27 19.46 41.32
CA MET A 1 11.34 18.49 41.10
C MET A 1 11.69 18.58 39.61
N LYS A 2 12.85 19.17 39.25
CA LYS A 2 13.32 19.25 37.87
C LYS A 2 13.75 17.85 37.44
N SER A 3 12.98 17.24 36.52
CA SER A 3 13.34 15.97 35.85
C SER A 3 14.69 16.14 35.18
N ASN A 4 15.59 15.20 35.45
CA ASN A 4 16.90 15.04 34.84
C ASN A 4 16.69 14.92 33.32
N LYS A 5 16.93 16.00 32.54
CA LYS A 5 16.90 15.96 31.06
C LYS A 5 18.03 15.05 30.61
N GLN A 6 17.71 13.77 30.43
CA GLN A 6 18.56 12.87 29.65
C GLN A 6 18.70 13.43 28.24
N SER A 7 19.90 13.37 27.71
CA SER A 7 20.44 13.85 26.44
C SER A 7 19.37 14.32 25.43
N THR A 8 19.33 15.64 25.19
CA THR A 8 18.48 16.26 24.18
C THR A 8 18.65 15.55 22.84
N LEU A 9 17.56 15.01 22.30
CA LEU A 9 17.54 14.42 20.97
C LEU A 9 17.91 15.50 19.95
N ASN A 10 18.95 15.28 19.13
CA ASN A 10 19.21 16.21 18.05
C ASN A 10 18.16 16.05 16.97
N ILE A 11 17.06 16.77 17.10
CA ILE A 11 15.89 16.67 16.22
C ILE A 11 16.23 16.96 14.76
N LYS A 12 17.15 17.89 14.45
CA LYS A 12 17.58 18.16 13.07
C LYS A 12 18.24 16.94 12.44
N ARG A 13 19.12 16.26 13.19
CA ARG A 13 19.75 15.01 12.73
C ARG A 13 18.71 13.89 12.60
N GLN A 14 17.77 13.80 13.53
CA GLN A 14 16.68 12.81 13.50
C GLN A 14 15.84 12.98 12.25
N LEU A 15 15.35 14.20 11.97
CA LEU A 15 14.57 14.52 10.77
C LEU A 15 15.36 14.32 9.48
N GLY A 16 16.65 14.64 9.48
CA GLY A 16 17.53 14.34 8.34
C GLY A 16 17.59 12.85 8.02
N CYS A 17 17.66 11.99 9.04
CA CYS A 17 17.59 10.54 8.86
C CYS A 17 16.21 10.07 8.38
N VAL A 18 15.12 10.66 8.92
CA VAL A 18 13.74 10.39 8.49
C VAL A 18 13.58 10.70 7.00
N TYR A 19 13.91 11.91 6.56
CA TYR A 19 13.76 12.29 5.14
C TYR A 19 14.67 11.49 4.19
N THR A 20 15.87 11.09 4.68
CA THR A 20 16.75 10.20 3.91
C THR A 20 16.12 8.82 3.76
N ALA A 21 15.56 8.26 4.83
CA ALA A 21 14.87 6.97 4.79
C ALA A 21 13.67 7.02 3.85
N ASP A 22 12.82 8.05 3.97
CA ASP A 22 11.65 8.26 3.09
C ASP A 22 12.02 8.39 1.62
N PHE A 23 13.08 9.13 1.32
CA PHE A 23 13.53 9.31 -0.05
C PHE A 23 13.98 7.99 -0.67
N PHE A 24 14.87 7.26 -0.01
CA PHE A 24 15.43 6.03 -0.58
C PHE A 24 14.42 4.88 -0.60
N SER A 25 13.60 4.68 0.44
CA SER A 25 12.51 3.70 0.40
C SER A 25 11.38 4.10 -0.56
N GLY A 26 11.18 5.40 -0.78
CA GLY A 26 10.21 5.95 -1.71
C GLY A 26 10.57 5.77 -3.18
N LEU A 27 11.83 5.53 -3.55
CA LEU A 27 12.26 5.40 -4.95
C LEU A 27 11.55 4.30 -5.73
N ARG A 28 11.19 3.16 -5.11
CA ARG A 28 10.34 2.08 -5.66
C ARG A 28 10.52 1.81 -7.15
N ILE A 29 11.75 1.70 -7.58
CA ILE A 29 12.10 1.60 -9.02
C ILE A 29 11.50 0.40 -9.73
N THR A 30 11.15 -0.66 -8.99
CA THR A 30 10.52 -1.87 -9.52
C THR A 30 9.03 -1.72 -9.78
N ASP A 31 8.32 -0.77 -9.12
CA ASP A 31 6.86 -0.64 -9.21
C ASP A 31 6.33 -0.47 -10.63
N ALA A 32 7.12 0.17 -11.51
CA ALA A 32 6.74 0.39 -12.90
C ALA A 32 6.83 -0.84 -13.79
N VAL A 33 7.61 -1.86 -13.39
CA VAL A 33 8.07 -2.89 -14.32
C VAL A 33 8.03 -4.32 -13.78
N TRP A 34 7.76 -4.54 -12.50
CA TRP A 34 7.95 -5.86 -11.86
C TRP A 34 7.11 -6.99 -12.47
N VAL A 35 5.85 -6.72 -12.84
CA VAL A 35 4.98 -7.69 -13.51
C VAL A 35 5.53 -8.02 -14.89
N ALA A 36 5.85 -6.99 -15.67
CA ALA A 36 6.42 -7.15 -16.99
C ALA A 36 7.78 -7.90 -16.96
N LEU A 37 8.61 -7.60 -15.95
CA LEU A 37 9.87 -8.27 -15.74
C LEU A 37 9.71 -9.76 -15.40
N LEU A 38 8.74 -10.13 -14.57
CA LEU A 38 8.45 -11.53 -14.25
C LEU A 38 7.83 -12.26 -15.44
N ALA A 39 6.89 -11.64 -16.16
CA ALA A 39 6.30 -12.20 -17.37
C ALA A 39 7.37 -12.43 -18.46
N ALA A 40 8.32 -11.51 -18.63
CA ALA A 40 9.46 -11.68 -19.56
C ALA A 40 10.39 -12.85 -19.18
N ARG A 41 10.38 -13.30 -17.91
CA ARG A 41 11.10 -14.49 -17.43
C ARG A 41 10.30 -15.78 -17.59
N GLY A 42 9.09 -15.71 -18.14
CA GLY A 42 8.23 -16.86 -18.41
C GLY A 42 7.27 -17.24 -17.28
N PHE A 43 7.15 -16.41 -16.23
CA PHE A 43 6.12 -16.63 -15.22
C PHE A 43 4.75 -16.22 -15.78
N SER A 44 3.75 -17.07 -15.55
CA SER A 44 2.37 -16.81 -15.94
C SER A 44 1.75 -15.69 -15.08
N LEU A 45 0.70 -15.05 -15.58
CA LEU A 45 0.00 -14.00 -14.84
C LEU A 45 -0.66 -14.56 -13.57
N TRP A 46 -1.07 -15.82 -13.59
CA TRP A 46 -1.57 -16.53 -12.41
C TRP A 46 -0.48 -16.66 -11.33
N GLU A 47 0.75 -17.06 -11.71
CA GLU A 47 1.88 -17.19 -10.79
C GLU A 47 2.26 -15.83 -10.17
N ILE A 48 2.26 -14.77 -10.99
CA ILE A 48 2.50 -13.39 -10.53
C ILE A 48 1.39 -12.95 -9.57
N GLY A 49 0.13 -13.24 -9.89
CA GLY A 49 -1.01 -12.99 -9.02
C GLY A 49 -0.97 -13.78 -7.72
N LEU A 50 -0.48 -15.03 -7.76
CA LEU A 50 -0.30 -15.85 -6.56
C LEU A 50 0.80 -15.29 -5.64
N ALA A 51 1.91 -14.80 -6.21
CA ALA A 51 2.95 -14.13 -5.44
C ALA A 51 2.42 -12.89 -4.71
N GLU A 52 1.56 -12.10 -5.35
CA GLU A 52 0.85 -10.98 -4.73
C GLU A 52 -0.10 -11.44 -3.63
N SER A 53 -0.80 -12.57 -3.82
CA SER A 53 -1.64 -13.16 -2.76
C SER A 53 -0.83 -13.53 -1.53
N VAL A 54 0.37 -14.08 -1.70
CA VAL A 54 1.27 -14.40 -0.56
C VAL A 54 1.65 -13.13 0.19
N PHE A 55 1.94 -12.03 -0.51
CA PHE A 55 2.17 -10.74 0.13
C PHE A 55 0.97 -10.34 1.00
N HIS A 56 -0.24 -10.40 0.47
CA HIS A 56 -1.45 -10.03 1.21
C HIS A 56 -1.80 -10.99 2.35
N ILE A 57 -1.54 -12.29 2.22
CA ILE A 57 -1.70 -13.26 3.31
C ILE A 57 -0.79 -12.91 4.48
N VAL A 58 0.50 -12.67 4.21
CA VAL A 58 1.48 -12.33 5.25
C VAL A 58 1.17 -10.96 5.85
N ASN A 59 0.80 -9.98 5.02
CA ASN A 59 0.39 -8.65 5.50
C ASN A 59 -0.80 -8.76 6.45
N LEU A 60 -1.85 -9.49 6.07
CA LEU A 60 -3.04 -9.72 6.89
C LEU A 60 -2.70 -10.37 8.24
N LEU A 61 -1.86 -11.39 8.24
CA LEU A 61 -1.48 -12.13 9.45
C LEU A 61 -0.53 -11.35 10.36
N CYS A 62 0.32 -10.47 9.79
CA CYS A 62 1.40 -9.81 10.51
C CYS A 62 1.11 -8.33 10.84
N GLU A 63 0.03 -7.75 10.37
CA GLU A 63 -0.30 -6.33 10.62
C GLU A 63 -0.34 -6.00 12.12
N VAL A 64 -1.00 -6.84 12.90
CA VAL A 64 -1.09 -6.66 14.36
C VAL A 64 0.18 -7.11 15.09
N PRO A 65 0.71 -8.32 14.82
CA PRO A 65 1.94 -8.74 15.47
C PRO A 65 3.12 -7.78 15.24
N SER A 66 3.20 -7.14 14.07
CA SER A 66 4.29 -6.20 13.76
C SER A 66 4.31 -4.97 14.66
N GLY A 67 3.14 -4.38 14.96
CA GLY A 67 3.02 -3.27 15.90
C GLY A 67 3.50 -3.66 17.30
N MET A 68 3.09 -4.83 17.77
CA MET A 68 3.52 -5.35 19.07
C MET A 68 5.02 -5.65 19.11
N VAL A 69 5.58 -6.23 18.05
CA VAL A 69 7.03 -6.45 17.92
C VAL A 69 7.76 -5.12 17.98
N ALA A 70 7.25 -4.07 17.34
CA ALA A 70 7.82 -2.73 17.38
C ALA A 70 7.79 -2.13 18.80
N ASP A 71 6.71 -2.36 19.55
CA ASP A 71 6.59 -1.90 20.92
C ASP A 71 7.53 -2.67 21.88
N LEU A 72 7.71 -3.98 21.67
CA LEU A 72 8.59 -4.83 22.48
C LEU A 72 10.07 -4.61 22.20
N LEU A 73 10.49 -4.68 20.93
CA LEU A 73 11.89 -4.55 20.53
C LEU A 73 12.38 -3.12 20.52
N GLY A 74 11.47 -2.16 20.40
CA GLY A 74 11.76 -0.76 20.13
C GLY A 74 11.57 -0.42 18.66
N ARG A 75 11.05 0.78 18.40
CA ARG A 75 10.69 1.22 17.05
C ARG A 75 11.88 1.25 16.10
N LYS A 76 13.01 1.79 16.55
CA LYS A 76 14.25 1.79 15.77
C LYS A 76 14.68 0.38 15.36
N LYS A 77 14.68 -0.57 16.31
CA LYS A 77 15.09 -1.96 16.01
C LYS A 77 14.12 -2.62 15.04
N ALA A 78 12.81 -2.40 15.20
CA ALA A 78 11.79 -2.91 14.29
C ALA A 78 11.99 -2.37 12.86
N LEU A 79 12.25 -1.06 12.71
CA LEU A 79 12.54 -0.44 11.41
C LEU A 79 13.81 -1.02 10.76
N VAL A 80 14.88 -1.18 11.53
CA VAL A 80 16.13 -1.77 11.00
C VAL A 80 15.93 -3.22 10.62
N SER A 81 15.22 -4.01 11.44
CA SER A 81 14.91 -5.42 11.10
C SER A 81 14.03 -5.50 9.84
N GLY A 82 13.01 -4.65 9.73
CA GLY A 82 12.19 -4.53 8.52
C GLY A 82 13.03 -4.19 7.29
N GLY A 83 13.93 -3.20 7.40
CA GLY A 83 14.82 -2.82 6.30
C GLY A 83 15.76 -3.96 5.86
N VAL A 84 16.26 -4.76 6.80
CA VAL A 84 17.05 -5.98 6.46
C VAL A 84 16.18 -6.99 5.70
N LEU A 85 14.90 -7.15 6.09
CA LEU A 85 13.96 -8.01 5.35
C LEU A 85 13.71 -7.47 3.93
N ALA A 86 13.57 -6.15 3.75
CA ALA A 86 13.41 -5.53 2.44
C ALA A 86 14.63 -5.77 1.54
N VAL A 87 15.84 -5.55 2.05
CA VAL A 87 17.08 -5.83 1.32
C VAL A 87 17.16 -7.31 0.93
N THR A 88 16.86 -8.21 1.87
CA THR A 88 16.89 -9.67 1.63
C THR A 88 15.83 -10.05 0.58
N SER A 89 14.63 -9.51 0.65
CA SER A 89 13.56 -9.71 -0.33
C SER A 89 14.02 -9.31 -1.74
N ASN A 90 14.58 -8.12 -1.88
CA ASN A 90 15.06 -7.64 -3.19
C ASN A 90 16.22 -8.50 -3.72
N LEU A 91 17.15 -8.92 -2.88
CA LEU A 91 18.25 -9.82 -3.28
C LEU A 91 17.70 -11.19 -3.72
N LEU A 92 16.76 -11.76 -2.99
CA LEU A 92 16.11 -13.02 -3.36
C LEU A 92 15.35 -12.87 -4.68
N MET A 93 14.60 -11.78 -4.86
CA MET A 93 13.85 -11.51 -6.09
C MET A 93 14.79 -11.38 -7.29
N ALA A 94 15.95 -10.71 -7.14
CA ALA A 94 16.94 -10.56 -8.21
C ALA A 94 17.39 -11.91 -8.81
N PHE A 95 17.50 -12.94 -7.98
CA PHE A 95 18.03 -14.26 -8.33
C PHE A 95 16.99 -15.39 -8.21
N ALA A 96 15.71 -15.08 -7.99
CA ALA A 96 14.66 -16.07 -7.79
C ALA A 96 14.56 -17.03 -8.97
N PRO A 97 14.84 -18.35 -8.81
CA PRO A 97 14.82 -19.31 -9.93
C PRO A 97 13.43 -19.84 -10.25
N ASN A 98 12.48 -19.73 -9.32
CA ASN A 98 11.17 -20.35 -9.42
C ASN A 98 10.12 -19.57 -8.60
N LEU A 99 8.86 -19.95 -8.76
CA LEU A 99 7.72 -19.33 -8.07
C LEU A 99 7.86 -19.37 -6.54
N PHE A 100 8.38 -20.46 -5.96
CA PHE A 100 8.54 -20.56 -4.50
C PHE A 100 9.48 -19.45 -3.97
N ALA A 101 10.60 -19.21 -4.64
CA ALA A 101 11.54 -18.17 -4.26
C ALA A 101 10.92 -16.75 -4.39
N ILE A 102 10.09 -16.52 -5.43
CA ILE A 102 9.33 -15.28 -5.60
C ILE A 102 8.33 -15.11 -4.46
N CYS A 103 7.53 -16.13 -4.16
CA CYS A 103 6.57 -16.10 -3.06
C CYS A 103 7.25 -15.84 -1.71
N PHE A 104 8.41 -16.45 -1.47
CA PHE A 104 9.19 -16.24 -0.25
C PHE A 104 9.73 -14.80 -0.18
N ALA A 105 10.23 -14.25 -1.28
CA ALA A 105 10.65 -12.86 -1.34
C ALA A 105 9.46 -11.90 -1.08
N MET A 106 8.27 -12.17 -1.66
CA MET A 106 7.06 -11.39 -1.42
C MET A 106 6.60 -11.48 0.05
N ALA A 107 6.74 -12.64 0.68
CA ALA A 107 6.46 -12.80 2.12
C ALA A 107 7.39 -11.92 2.99
N LEU A 108 8.69 -11.86 2.67
CA LEU A 108 9.64 -10.99 3.37
C LEU A 108 9.33 -9.51 3.14
N ASN A 109 8.91 -9.15 1.92
CA ASN A 109 8.50 -7.79 1.60
C ASN A 109 7.23 -7.36 2.37
N ALA A 110 6.27 -8.28 2.54
CA ALA A 110 5.09 -8.04 3.35
C ALA A 110 5.45 -7.82 4.84
N LEU A 111 6.35 -8.63 5.40
CA LEU A 111 6.87 -8.43 6.77
C LEU A 111 7.55 -7.07 6.93
N TYR A 112 8.35 -6.66 5.96
CA TYR A 112 8.93 -5.31 5.93
C TYR A 112 7.82 -4.25 5.95
N SER A 113 6.85 -4.35 5.05
CA SER A 113 5.75 -3.39 4.92
C SER A 113 5.00 -3.19 6.23
N THR A 114 4.63 -4.29 6.92
CA THR A 114 3.92 -4.23 8.20
C THR A 114 4.77 -3.66 9.33
N LEU A 115 6.06 -4.00 9.40
CA LEU A 115 6.98 -3.45 10.40
C LEU A 115 7.27 -1.96 10.18
N PHE A 116 7.29 -1.51 8.93
CA PHE A 116 7.68 -0.15 8.59
C PHE A 116 6.55 0.85 8.77
N SER A 117 5.35 0.60 8.23
CA SER A 117 4.27 1.59 8.07
C SER A 117 3.89 2.30 9.39
N GLY A 118 3.33 1.60 10.35
CA GLY A 118 2.90 2.17 11.64
C GLY A 118 4.07 2.59 12.54
N THR A 119 5.16 1.82 12.53
CA THR A 119 6.33 2.05 13.38
C THR A 119 7.08 3.33 13.01
N PHE A 120 7.24 3.60 11.71
CA PHE A 120 7.94 4.79 11.22
C PHE A 120 7.22 6.07 11.63
N THR A 121 5.91 6.13 11.38
CA THR A 121 5.05 7.26 11.74
C THR A 121 5.07 7.52 13.25
N ALA A 122 4.98 6.45 14.03
CA ALA A 122 5.01 6.53 15.48
C ALA A 122 6.39 6.97 16.02
N LEU A 123 7.49 6.53 15.40
CA LEU A 123 8.85 6.99 15.78
C LEU A 123 9.01 8.49 15.53
N VAL A 124 8.51 9.00 14.40
CA VAL A 124 8.55 10.43 14.07
C VAL A 124 7.77 11.23 15.10
N TYR A 125 6.53 10.81 15.41
CA TYR A 125 5.69 11.49 16.41
C TYR A 125 6.35 11.52 17.80
N ASP A 126 6.85 10.38 18.27
CA ASP A 126 7.50 10.29 19.58
C ASP A 126 8.82 11.08 19.64
N SER A 127 9.55 11.17 18.52
CA SER A 127 10.76 12.00 18.44
C SER A 127 10.44 13.48 18.66
N LEU A 128 9.34 13.97 18.07
CA LEU A 128 8.88 15.35 18.25
C LEU A 128 8.37 15.58 19.68
N LYS A 129 7.63 14.63 20.21
CA LYS A 129 7.09 14.69 21.56
C LYS A 129 8.18 14.73 22.63
N THR A 130 9.31 14.07 22.40
CA THR A 130 10.47 14.12 23.33
C THR A 130 11.07 15.52 23.44
N GLU A 131 10.89 16.37 22.42
CA GLU A 131 11.41 17.74 22.34
C GLU A 131 10.30 18.81 22.49
N ASP A 132 9.08 18.43 22.92
CA ASP A 132 7.91 19.30 23.07
C ASP A 132 7.54 20.04 21.76
N ARG A 133 7.58 19.34 20.60
CA ARG A 133 7.34 19.86 19.25
C ARG A 133 6.27 19.08 18.47
N GLU A 134 5.28 18.52 19.16
CA GLU A 134 4.19 17.73 18.54
C GLU A 134 3.35 18.55 17.55
N ASP A 135 3.26 19.86 17.76
CA ASP A 135 2.57 20.80 16.88
C ASP A 135 3.15 20.83 15.45
N GLU A 136 4.44 20.50 15.28
CA GLU A 136 5.08 20.41 13.97
C GLU A 136 4.81 19.08 13.24
N TYR A 137 4.20 18.09 13.91
CA TYR A 137 4.02 16.75 13.34
C TYR A 137 3.29 16.76 11.99
N LEU A 138 2.24 17.56 11.86
CA LEU A 138 1.46 17.64 10.61
C LEU A 138 2.33 18.14 9.44
N GLN A 139 3.14 19.16 9.68
CA GLN A 139 4.05 19.71 8.66
C GLN A 139 5.14 18.72 8.28
N ILE A 140 5.73 18.04 9.26
CA ILE A 140 6.80 17.06 9.04
C ILE A 140 6.26 15.83 8.31
N SER A 141 5.07 15.35 8.67
CA SER A 141 4.40 14.25 7.99
C SER A 141 4.05 14.60 6.53
N ALA A 142 3.60 15.84 6.29
CA ALA A 142 3.35 16.32 4.93
C ALA A 142 4.64 16.38 4.09
N ASN A 143 5.73 16.88 4.66
CA ASN A 143 7.04 16.92 3.99
C ASN A 143 7.54 15.50 3.66
N SER A 144 7.42 14.57 4.60
CA SER A 144 7.76 13.14 4.45
C SER A 144 6.99 12.52 3.28
N SER A 145 5.68 12.73 3.24
CA SER A 145 4.83 12.26 2.13
C SER A 145 5.22 12.86 0.78
N GLN A 146 5.52 14.16 0.73
CA GLN A 146 5.97 14.82 -0.49
C GLN A 146 7.31 14.26 -0.99
N ILE A 147 8.27 14.00 -0.07
CA ILE A 147 9.56 13.41 -0.41
C ILE A 147 9.35 12.01 -0.99
N SER A 148 8.52 11.16 -0.36
CA SER A 148 8.20 9.82 -0.86
C SER A 148 7.51 9.86 -2.22
N MET A 149 6.59 10.80 -2.46
CA MET A 149 5.92 10.97 -3.76
C MET A 149 6.90 11.38 -4.86
N LEU A 150 7.78 12.35 -4.58
CA LEU A 150 8.82 12.78 -5.52
C LEU A 150 9.81 11.65 -5.80
N ALA A 151 10.23 10.91 -4.78
CA ALA A 151 11.10 9.76 -4.93
C ALA A 151 10.44 8.68 -5.79
N SER A 152 9.16 8.36 -5.58
CA SER A 152 8.41 7.39 -6.39
C SER A 152 8.30 7.82 -7.86
N ALA A 153 8.04 9.12 -8.11
CA ALA A 153 8.04 9.67 -9.47
C ALA A 153 9.41 9.54 -10.14
N LEU A 154 10.50 9.87 -9.43
CA LEU A 154 11.87 9.69 -9.92
C LEU A 154 12.21 8.21 -10.14
N GLY A 155 11.80 7.35 -9.20
CA GLY A 155 12.02 5.91 -9.29
C GLY A 155 11.33 5.28 -10.49
N SER A 156 10.13 5.75 -10.85
CA SER A 156 9.41 5.26 -12.03
C SER A 156 10.19 5.49 -13.33
N LEU A 157 10.98 6.58 -13.41
CA LEU A 157 11.85 6.87 -14.55
C LEU A 157 12.95 5.81 -14.75
N ALA A 158 13.23 4.97 -13.76
CA ALA A 158 14.18 3.88 -13.92
C ALA A 158 13.78 2.88 -15.02
N SER A 159 12.49 2.81 -15.40
CA SER A 159 12.07 2.00 -16.55
C SER A 159 12.76 2.41 -17.85
N THR A 160 13.17 3.67 -18.00
CA THR A 160 13.90 4.17 -19.20
C THR A 160 15.27 3.50 -19.37
N VAL A 161 15.88 3.02 -18.29
CA VAL A 161 17.18 2.33 -18.30
C VAL A 161 17.06 0.82 -18.13
N GLN A 162 15.84 0.26 -18.23
CA GLN A 162 15.57 -1.17 -18.09
C GLN A 162 16.47 -2.02 -19.00
N ARG A 163 16.68 -1.57 -20.23
CA ARG A 163 17.52 -2.26 -21.21
C ARG A 163 18.95 -2.52 -20.73
N PHE A 164 19.49 -1.62 -19.88
CA PHE A 164 20.85 -1.71 -19.35
C PHE A 164 20.91 -2.47 -18.03
N LEU A 165 19.91 -2.33 -17.19
CA LEU A 165 19.88 -2.93 -15.85
C LEU A 165 19.44 -4.39 -15.87
N GLY A 166 18.52 -4.75 -16.77
CA GLY A 166 17.87 -6.05 -16.75
C GLY A 166 17.10 -6.34 -15.47
N PHE A 167 16.53 -7.53 -15.35
CA PHE A 167 15.73 -7.92 -14.18
C PHE A 167 16.52 -7.85 -12.86
N ALA A 168 17.67 -8.53 -12.81
CA ALA A 168 18.48 -8.58 -11.59
C ALA A 168 18.99 -7.20 -11.20
N GLY A 169 19.40 -6.36 -12.17
CA GLY A 169 19.89 -5.02 -11.90
C GLY A 169 18.87 -4.11 -11.22
N PHE A 170 17.59 -4.19 -11.58
CA PHE A 170 16.52 -3.45 -10.90
C PHE A 170 16.40 -3.82 -9.44
N TYR A 171 16.37 -5.12 -9.12
CA TYR A 171 16.24 -5.58 -7.75
C TYR A 171 17.51 -5.36 -6.92
N LEU A 172 18.70 -5.48 -7.53
CA LEU A 172 19.96 -5.13 -6.86
C LEU A 172 20.05 -3.64 -6.53
N LEU A 173 19.61 -2.78 -7.44
CA LEU A 173 19.54 -1.33 -7.19
C LEU A 173 18.48 -0.99 -6.14
N SER A 174 17.33 -1.68 -6.13
CA SER A 174 16.33 -1.56 -5.07
C SER A 174 16.91 -2.01 -3.72
N ALA A 175 17.64 -3.12 -3.67
CA ALA A 175 18.31 -3.58 -2.46
C ALA A 175 19.32 -2.55 -1.94
N LEU A 176 20.05 -1.87 -2.83
CA LEU A 176 20.97 -0.79 -2.45
C LEU A 176 20.21 0.39 -1.82
N PHE A 177 19.11 0.84 -2.43
CA PHE A 177 18.31 1.95 -1.90
C PHE A 177 17.66 1.61 -0.56
N GLU A 178 17.10 0.42 -0.42
CA GLU A 178 16.58 -0.07 0.87
C GLU A 178 17.69 -0.22 1.91
N GLY A 179 18.90 -0.60 1.50
CA GLY A 179 20.09 -0.63 2.37
C GLY A 179 20.45 0.77 2.89
N ILE A 180 20.42 1.80 2.04
CA ILE A 180 20.66 3.19 2.44
C ILE A 180 19.56 3.67 3.39
N SER A 181 18.29 3.38 3.10
CA SER A 181 17.16 3.69 3.98
C SER A 181 17.33 3.01 5.35
N THR A 182 17.70 1.73 5.37
CA THR A 182 17.98 0.97 6.60
C THR A 182 19.12 1.58 7.41
N LEU A 183 20.21 2.00 6.78
CA LEU A 183 21.32 2.70 7.44
C LEU A 183 20.88 4.06 8.00
N ALA A 184 19.99 4.78 7.32
CA ALA A 184 19.41 6.00 7.85
C ALA A 184 18.56 5.70 9.10
N CYS A 185 17.72 4.67 9.08
CA CYS A 185 16.96 4.21 10.24
C CYS A 185 17.88 3.80 11.42
N GLN A 186 18.99 3.12 11.12
CA GLN A 186 19.98 2.74 12.14
C GLN A 186 20.63 3.96 12.82
N ARG A 187 20.75 5.09 12.14
CA ARG A 187 21.30 6.33 12.68
C ARG A 187 20.30 7.16 13.47
N MET A 188 19.00 6.83 13.42
CA MET A 188 17.99 7.44 14.26
C MET A 188 18.19 7.07 15.73
N ASN A 189 17.71 7.90 16.63
CA ASN A 189 17.64 7.60 18.05
C ASN A 189 16.27 7.00 18.39
N GLU A 190 16.24 6.12 19.38
CA GLU A 190 15.00 5.56 19.92
C GLU A 190 14.37 6.57 20.90
N PRO A 191 13.22 7.18 20.61
CA PRO A 191 12.53 8.05 21.56
C PRO A 191 11.88 7.20 22.65
N ILE A 192 11.96 7.66 23.91
CA ILE A 192 11.29 7.03 25.06
C ILE A 192 10.35 8.05 25.67
N VAL A 193 9.06 7.87 25.42
CA VAL A 193 7.99 8.82 25.84
C VAL A 193 7.19 8.27 26.99
N THR A 194 7.03 6.94 27.11
CA THR A 194 6.17 6.29 28.11
C THR A 194 6.96 5.37 29.05
N ALA A 195 6.44 5.17 30.26
CA ALA A 195 7.00 4.21 31.21
C ALA A 195 6.95 2.76 30.67
N ALA A 196 5.95 2.43 29.83
CA ALA A 196 5.86 1.14 29.16
C ALA A 196 7.02 0.94 28.17
N GLN A 197 7.36 1.97 27.39
CA GLN A 197 8.52 1.95 26.49
C GLN A 197 9.86 1.82 27.26
N ALA A 198 9.95 2.43 28.44
CA ALA A 198 11.14 2.30 29.29
C ALA A 198 11.28 0.89 29.90
N ASN A 199 10.17 0.19 30.13
CA ASN A 199 10.12 -1.14 30.78
C ASN A 199 9.88 -2.30 29.81
N ARG A 200 10.20 -2.16 28.51
CA ARG A 200 9.99 -3.15 27.43
C ARG A 200 10.46 -4.57 27.77
N ALA A 201 11.55 -4.71 28.50
CA ALA A 201 12.12 -6.02 28.87
C ALA A 201 11.18 -6.91 29.71
N ARG A 202 10.05 -6.40 30.21
CA ARG A 202 9.07 -7.15 31.02
C ARG A 202 7.88 -7.66 30.23
N GLN A 203 7.71 -7.29 28.95
CA GLN A 203 6.62 -7.77 28.11
C GLN A 203 7.02 -9.06 27.38
N SER A 204 6.10 -10.00 27.26
CA SER A 204 6.35 -11.32 26.67
C SER A 204 5.79 -11.43 25.27
N LEU A 205 6.56 -12.02 24.34
CA LEU A 205 6.08 -12.40 23.00
C LEU A 205 5.02 -13.52 23.04
N HIS A 206 4.85 -14.18 24.19
CA HIS A 206 3.93 -15.30 24.36
C HIS A 206 2.44 -14.87 24.20
N ASP A 207 2.14 -13.58 24.40
CA ASP A 207 0.76 -13.07 24.36
C ASP A 207 0.30 -12.64 22.94
N LEU A 208 1.18 -12.72 21.94
CA LEU A 208 0.90 -12.32 20.55
C LEU A 208 -0.33 -13.02 19.94
N PRO A 209 -0.49 -14.37 20.04
CA PRO A 209 -1.65 -15.03 19.45
C PRO A 209 -2.97 -14.61 20.11
N GLY A 210 -2.96 -14.40 21.44
CA GLY A 210 -4.15 -13.96 22.18
C GLY A 210 -4.61 -12.57 21.76
N GLN A 211 -3.68 -11.64 21.60
CA GLN A 211 -3.97 -10.27 21.19
C GLN A 211 -4.44 -10.20 19.72
N PHE A 212 -3.89 -11.03 18.83
CA PHE A 212 -4.38 -11.15 17.46
C PHE A 212 -5.84 -11.64 17.43
N ILE A 213 -6.15 -12.71 18.19
CA ILE A 213 -7.52 -13.23 18.30
C ILE A 213 -8.46 -12.16 18.85
N GLN A 214 -8.02 -11.42 19.89
CA GLN A 214 -8.79 -10.34 20.48
C GLN A 214 -9.08 -9.23 19.46
N LEU A 215 -8.07 -8.79 18.70
CA LEU A 215 -8.29 -7.79 17.65
C LEU A 215 -9.26 -8.28 16.58
N VAL A 216 -9.16 -9.52 16.12
CA VAL A 216 -10.12 -10.09 15.16
C VAL A 216 -11.53 -10.08 15.75
N GLN A 217 -11.68 -10.44 17.04
CA GLN A 217 -12.97 -10.40 17.73
C GLN A 217 -13.51 -8.97 17.85
N ASP A 218 -12.67 -8.01 18.25
CA ASP A 218 -13.04 -6.59 18.35
C ASP A 218 -13.40 -6.01 16.98
N SER A 219 -12.66 -6.38 15.94
CA SER A 219 -12.96 -6.01 14.55
C SER A 219 -14.31 -6.55 14.08
N LEU A 220 -14.59 -7.83 14.34
CA LEU A 220 -15.88 -8.43 14.04
C LEU A 220 -17.02 -7.83 14.88
N HIS A 221 -16.76 -7.46 16.12
CA HIS A 221 -17.73 -6.77 16.98
C HIS A 221 -18.07 -5.40 16.39
N VAL A 222 -17.07 -4.59 16.02
CA VAL A 222 -17.29 -3.28 15.41
C VAL A 222 -18.07 -3.39 14.10
N LEU A 223 -17.73 -4.34 13.22
CA LEU A 223 -18.45 -4.55 11.97
C LEU A 223 -19.92 -4.96 12.19
N ARG A 224 -20.21 -5.69 13.28
CA ARG A 224 -21.58 -6.09 13.65
C ARG A 224 -22.37 -4.96 14.32
N THR A 225 -21.72 -4.13 15.12
CA THR A 225 -22.36 -3.05 15.88
C THR A 225 -22.52 -1.77 15.08
N CYS A 226 -21.66 -1.55 14.07
CA CYS A 226 -21.72 -0.38 13.19
C CYS A 226 -21.89 -0.81 11.70
N PRO A 227 -23.15 -1.07 11.24
CA PRO A 227 -23.39 -1.52 9.87
C PRO A 227 -22.95 -0.51 8.80
N LEU A 228 -22.86 0.79 9.15
CA LEU A 228 -22.37 1.83 8.25
C LEU A 228 -20.86 1.63 8.00
N ALA A 229 -20.07 1.43 9.05
CA ALA A 229 -18.64 1.17 8.93
C ALA A 229 -18.37 -0.09 8.10
N ALA A 230 -19.11 -1.18 8.35
CA ALA A 230 -18.98 -2.41 7.57
C ALA A 230 -19.25 -2.18 6.07
N LYS A 231 -20.28 -1.40 5.73
CA LYS A 231 -20.59 -1.06 4.32
C LYS A 231 -19.49 -0.21 3.68
N LEU A 232 -18.97 0.78 4.40
CA LEU A 232 -17.90 1.65 3.92
C LEU A 232 -16.62 0.84 3.64
N ILE A 233 -16.19 0.03 4.59
CA ILE A 233 -14.99 -0.82 4.48
C ILE A 233 -15.10 -1.81 3.31
N VAL A 234 -16.22 -2.51 3.18
CA VAL A 234 -16.44 -3.45 2.06
C VAL A 234 -16.46 -2.70 0.73
N SER A 235 -17.10 -1.53 0.67
CA SER A 235 -17.15 -0.74 -0.57
C SER A 235 -15.79 -0.13 -0.92
N SER A 236 -14.98 0.25 0.08
CA SER A 236 -13.58 0.67 -0.08
C SER A 236 -12.76 -0.43 -0.73
N ALA A 237 -12.79 -1.62 -0.18
CA ALA A 237 -12.05 -2.76 -0.71
C ALA A 237 -12.48 -3.10 -2.17
N ILE A 238 -13.80 -3.04 -2.49
CA ILE A 238 -14.31 -3.29 -3.85
C ILE A 238 -13.83 -2.25 -4.86
N ILE A 239 -13.57 -1.01 -4.46
CA ILE A 239 -13.05 0.05 -5.34
C ILE A 239 -11.52 0.01 -5.39
N SER A 240 -10.85 -0.26 -4.27
CA SER A 240 -9.39 -0.22 -4.16
C SER A 240 -8.72 -1.40 -4.87
N VAL A 241 -9.31 -2.62 -4.81
CA VAL A 241 -8.76 -3.82 -5.45
C VAL A 241 -8.62 -3.66 -6.97
N PRO A 242 -9.64 -3.25 -7.74
CA PRO A 242 -9.49 -2.97 -9.17
C PRO A 242 -8.45 -1.90 -9.47
N CYS A 243 -8.33 -0.88 -8.63
CA CYS A 243 -7.34 0.17 -8.78
C CYS A 243 -5.92 -0.38 -8.74
N TYR A 244 -5.62 -1.22 -7.75
CA TYR A 244 -4.30 -1.85 -7.62
C TYR A 244 -4.03 -2.85 -8.76
N LEU A 245 -4.98 -3.76 -9.04
CA LEU A 245 -4.82 -4.77 -10.08
C LEU A 245 -4.72 -4.16 -11.49
N THR A 246 -5.41 -3.04 -11.73
CA THR A 246 -5.27 -2.25 -12.95
C THR A 246 -3.84 -1.74 -13.10
N LYS A 247 -3.26 -1.12 -12.07
CA LYS A 247 -1.87 -0.66 -12.07
C LYS A 247 -0.88 -1.83 -12.27
N MET A 248 -1.16 -2.96 -11.64
CA MET A 248 -0.32 -4.15 -11.67
C MET A 248 -0.30 -4.78 -13.08
N PHE A 249 -1.45 -5.16 -13.62
CA PHE A 249 -1.53 -5.91 -14.88
C PHE A 249 -1.48 -5.02 -16.14
N LEU A 250 -1.68 -3.70 -16.02
CA LEU A 250 -1.51 -2.78 -17.14
C LEU A 250 -0.08 -2.83 -17.71
N GLN A 251 0.93 -3.07 -16.90
CA GLN A 251 2.32 -3.18 -17.34
C GLN A 251 2.45 -4.24 -18.43
N GLN A 252 1.98 -5.45 -18.16
CA GLN A 252 2.01 -6.56 -19.12
C GLN A 252 1.08 -6.30 -20.30
N ARG A 253 -0.13 -5.77 -20.06
CA ARG A 253 -1.08 -5.42 -21.12
C ARG A 253 -0.50 -4.43 -22.12
N LEU A 254 0.23 -3.44 -21.67
CA LEU A 254 0.88 -2.44 -22.53
C LEU A 254 1.96 -3.10 -23.42
N ILE A 255 2.75 -4.01 -22.86
CA ILE A 255 3.76 -4.76 -23.62
C ILE A 255 3.10 -5.63 -24.69
N GLU A 256 2.00 -6.33 -24.36
CA GLU A 256 1.21 -7.10 -25.32
C GLU A 256 0.66 -6.23 -26.47
N LEU A 257 0.38 -4.96 -26.21
CA LEU A 257 -0.05 -3.96 -27.18
C LEU A 257 1.10 -3.30 -27.96
N GLY A 258 2.35 -3.76 -27.76
CA GLY A 258 3.54 -3.21 -28.42
C GLY A 258 4.07 -1.92 -27.80
N TRP A 259 3.67 -1.58 -26.57
CA TRP A 259 4.19 -0.41 -25.85
C TRP A 259 5.66 -0.66 -25.45
N PRO A 260 6.56 0.32 -25.63
CA PRO A 260 7.94 0.14 -25.24
C PRO A 260 8.10 0.05 -23.71
N THR A 261 8.90 -0.91 -23.27
CA THR A 261 9.16 -1.12 -21.84
C THR A 261 9.78 0.10 -21.16
N GLU A 262 10.60 0.85 -21.89
CA GLU A 262 11.23 2.08 -21.45
C GLU A 262 10.22 3.20 -21.10
N ALA A 263 9.02 3.12 -21.68
CA ALA A 263 7.95 4.11 -21.46
C ALA A 263 6.89 3.67 -20.42
N LEU A 264 7.10 2.56 -19.69
CA LEU A 264 6.19 2.10 -18.63
C LEU A 264 6.10 3.06 -17.43
N PHE A 265 7.04 4.01 -17.30
CA PHE A 265 6.93 5.09 -16.31
C PHE A 265 5.75 6.04 -16.60
N LEU A 266 5.42 6.24 -17.87
CA LEU A 266 4.42 7.25 -18.27
C LEU A 266 3.03 6.97 -17.71
N PRO A 267 2.47 5.75 -17.76
CA PRO A 267 1.23 5.42 -17.07
C PRO A 267 1.26 5.76 -15.58
N LEU A 268 2.34 5.48 -14.86
CA LEU A 268 2.45 5.77 -13.44
C LEU A 268 2.46 7.28 -13.16
N LEU A 269 3.19 8.06 -13.95
CA LEU A 269 3.18 9.52 -13.84
C LEU A 269 1.78 10.10 -14.09
N LEU A 270 1.12 9.64 -15.16
CA LEU A 270 -0.24 10.07 -15.49
C LEU A 270 -1.25 9.63 -14.41
N GLY A 271 -1.07 8.43 -13.84
CA GLY A 271 -1.83 7.96 -12.69
C GLY A 271 -1.65 8.87 -11.47
N GLY A 272 -0.42 9.29 -11.17
CA GLY A 272 -0.15 10.25 -10.10
C GLY A 272 -0.83 11.60 -10.32
N ILE A 273 -0.82 12.12 -11.55
CA ILE A 273 -1.58 13.33 -11.92
C ILE A 273 -3.08 13.11 -11.69
N ALA A 274 -3.61 11.95 -12.09
CA ALA A 274 -5.02 11.62 -11.89
C ALA A 274 -5.40 11.55 -10.39
N CYS A 275 -4.50 11.06 -9.51
CA CYS A 275 -4.70 11.10 -8.06
C CYS A 275 -4.84 12.54 -7.54
N VAL A 276 -3.94 13.44 -7.96
CA VAL A 276 -4.00 14.87 -7.56
C VAL A 276 -5.31 15.52 -8.04
N LEU A 277 -5.69 15.29 -9.31
CA LEU A 277 -6.94 15.79 -9.86
C LEU A 277 -8.17 15.18 -9.18
N GLY A 278 -8.10 13.89 -8.83
CA GLY A 278 -9.15 13.18 -8.08
C GLY A 278 -9.35 13.76 -6.68
N THR A 279 -8.27 14.01 -5.96
CA THR A 279 -8.31 14.65 -4.63
C THR A 279 -8.95 16.05 -4.72
N GLU A 280 -8.57 16.86 -5.71
CA GLU A 280 -9.14 18.19 -5.89
C GLU A 280 -10.61 18.14 -6.33
N ALA A 281 -10.99 17.19 -7.19
CA ALA A 281 -12.37 16.94 -7.55
C ALA A 281 -13.18 16.49 -6.33
N GLY A 282 -12.65 15.61 -5.50
CA GLY A 282 -13.31 15.10 -4.28
C GLY A 282 -13.67 16.21 -3.30
N ARG A 283 -12.86 17.26 -3.19
CA ARG A 283 -13.18 18.44 -2.35
C ARG A 283 -14.42 19.22 -2.82
N ARG A 284 -14.73 19.17 -4.12
CA ARG A 284 -15.83 19.93 -4.75
C ARG A 284 -17.09 19.11 -4.93
N VAL A 285 -16.94 17.80 -5.04
CA VAL A 285 -18.07 16.90 -5.29
C VAL A 285 -18.90 16.76 -4.02
N ARG A 286 -20.24 16.92 -4.17
CA ARG A 286 -21.20 16.71 -3.09
C ARG A 286 -22.31 15.78 -3.58
N PHE A 287 -22.66 14.82 -2.75
CA PHE A 287 -23.67 13.83 -3.06
C PHE A 287 -24.84 13.89 -2.06
N CYS A 288 -26.04 13.64 -2.57
CA CYS A 288 -27.25 13.58 -1.73
C CYS A 288 -27.35 12.27 -0.93
N SER A 289 -26.62 11.22 -1.34
CA SER A 289 -26.70 9.89 -0.72
C SER A 289 -25.40 9.13 -0.93
N MET A 290 -24.85 8.54 0.13
CA MET A 290 -23.64 7.70 0.09
C MET A 290 -23.80 6.48 -0.83
N ARG A 291 -25.01 5.93 -0.92
CA ARG A 291 -25.29 4.83 -1.82
C ARG A 291 -25.15 5.23 -3.30
N GLN A 292 -25.68 6.40 -3.70
CA GLN A 292 -25.53 6.91 -5.06
C GLN A 292 -24.06 7.24 -5.34
N PHE A 293 -23.37 7.84 -4.38
CA PHE A 293 -21.94 8.13 -4.48
C PHE A 293 -21.13 6.87 -4.75
N TYR A 294 -21.28 5.85 -3.91
CA TYR A 294 -20.60 4.56 -4.09
C TYR A 294 -20.95 3.93 -5.45
N ALA A 295 -22.22 3.92 -5.82
CA ALA A 295 -22.66 3.33 -7.09
C ALA A 295 -22.03 4.03 -8.31
N VAL A 296 -21.91 5.36 -8.29
CA VAL A 296 -21.24 6.13 -9.35
C VAL A 296 -19.74 5.85 -9.35
N CYS A 297 -19.08 5.83 -8.19
CA CYS A 297 -17.66 5.49 -8.09
C CYS A 297 -17.40 4.06 -8.61
N ALA A 298 -18.22 3.08 -8.23
CA ALA A 298 -18.09 1.70 -8.70
C ALA A 298 -18.31 1.59 -10.22
N LEU A 299 -19.27 2.33 -10.78
CA LEU A 299 -19.48 2.36 -12.24
C LEU A 299 -18.29 2.96 -12.98
N LEU A 300 -17.77 4.08 -12.52
CA LEU A 300 -16.63 4.75 -13.15
C LEU A 300 -15.34 3.90 -12.98
N CYS A 301 -15.13 3.31 -11.80
CA CYS A 301 -14.02 2.40 -11.55
C CYS A 301 -14.11 1.16 -12.44
N GLY A 302 -15.31 0.53 -12.51
CA GLY A 302 -15.54 -0.62 -13.37
C GLY A 302 -15.37 -0.30 -14.85
N ALA A 303 -15.88 0.84 -15.32
CA ALA A 303 -15.71 1.31 -16.71
C ALA A 303 -14.23 1.59 -17.02
N GLY A 304 -13.50 2.23 -16.11
CA GLY A 304 -12.07 2.46 -16.26
C GLY A 304 -11.28 1.17 -16.34
N THR A 305 -11.55 0.20 -15.44
CA THR A 305 -10.90 -1.12 -15.43
C THR A 305 -11.23 -1.91 -16.71
N LEU A 306 -12.47 -1.82 -17.19
CA LEU A 306 -12.90 -2.41 -18.46
C LEU A 306 -12.14 -1.81 -19.65
N LEU A 307 -11.96 -0.49 -19.68
CA LEU A 307 -11.15 0.20 -20.70
C LEU A 307 -9.69 -0.29 -20.68
N VAL A 308 -9.09 -0.49 -19.49
CA VAL A 308 -7.73 -1.07 -19.41
C VAL A 308 -7.69 -2.45 -20.05
N GLY A 309 -8.69 -3.27 -19.82
CA GLY A 309 -8.75 -4.63 -20.35
C GLY A 309 -8.99 -4.71 -21.87
N THR A 310 -9.75 -3.78 -22.45
CA THR A 310 -10.28 -3.91 -23.82
C THR A 310 -9.78 -2.88 -24.82
N ALA A 311 -9.40 -1.68 -24.36
CA ALA A 311 -9.02 -0.59 -25.26
C ALA A 311 -7.54 -0.70 -25.72
N PRO A 312 -7.14 0.01 -26.79
CA PRO A 312 -5.75 0.19 -27.16
C PRO A 312 -4.97 0.94 -26.07
N ALA A 313 -3.63 0.96 -26.17
CA ALA A 313 -2.72 1.42 -25.11
C ALA A 313 -3.13 2.77 -24.45
N TRP A 314 -3.39 3.79 -25.23
CA TRP A 314 -3.82 5.10 -24.70
C TRP A 314 -5.20 5.07 -24.00
N GLY A 315 -6.11 4.25 -24.51
CA GLY A 315 -7.40 4.01 -23.86
C GLY A 315 -7.26 3.29 -22.53
N GLY A 316 -6.33 2.31 -22.47
CA GLY A 316 -5.97 1.62 -21.23
C GLY A 316 -5.34 2.57 -20.20
N ILE A 317 -4.40 3.43 -20.61
CA ILE A 317 -3.79 4.45 -19.74
C ILE A 317 -4.85 5.42 -19.22
N PHE A 318 -5.75 5.89 -20.07
CA PHE A 318 -6.88 6.74 -19.65
C PHE A 318 -7.80 6.00 -18.67
N GLY A 319 -8.10 4.72 -18.92
CA GLY A 319 -8.85 3.87 -18.00
C GLY A 319 -8.21 3.80 -16.62
N MET A 320 -6.89 3.60 -16.55
CA MET A 320 -6.14 3.60 -15.29
C MET A 320 -6.22 4.97 -14.59
N MET A 321 -6.03 6.08 -15.32
CA MET A 321 -6.17 7.43 -14.76
C MET A 321 -7.56 7.64 -14.15
N LEU A 322 -8.61 7.17 -14.84
CA LEU A 322 -9.98 7.26 -14.34
C LEU A 322 -10.16 6.49 -13.04
N VAL A 323 -9.66 5.25 -12.99
CA VAL A 323 -9.74 4.40 -11.78
C VAL A 323 -8.99 5.02 -10.61
N GLN A 324 -7.77 5.54 -10.83
CA GLN A 324 -6.96 6.20 -9.81
C GLN A 324 -7.65 7.47 -9.28
N GLY A 325 -8.13 8.32 -10.18
CA GLY A 325 -8.85 9.55 -9.81
C GLY A 325 -10.14 9.27 -9.03
N VAL A 326 -10.91 8.27 -9.44
CA VAL A 326 -12.16 7.86 -8.74
C VAL A 326 -11.85 7.32 -7.35
N LEU A 327 -10.78 6.54 -7.18
CA LEU A 327 -10.36 6.06 -5.87
C LEU A 327 -10.08 7.21 -4.90
N GLU A 328 -9.34 8.23 -5.33
CA GLU A 328 -9.01 9.39 -4.48
C GLU A 328 -10.28 10.17 -4.06
N VAL A 329 -11.22 10.37 -5.01
CA VAL A 329 -12.53 10.96 -4.70
C VAL A 329 -13.26 10.12 -3.65
N TYR A 330 -13.25 8.80 -3.79
CA TYR A 330 -13.93 7.88 -2.89
C TYR A 330 -13.32 7.92 -1.49
N LEU A 331 -12.00 7.72 -1.37
CA LEU A 331 -11.29 7.65 -0.10
C LEU A 331 -11.44 8.93 0.74
N LEU A 332 -11.47 10.10 0.09
CA LEU A 332 -11.67 11.37 0.78
C LEU A 332 -13.02 11.44 1.52
N HIS A 333 -14.07 10.95 0.89
CA HIS A 333 -15.41 10.94 1.49
C HIS A 333 -15.60 9.78 2.47
N GLU A 334 -14.99 8.64 2.20
CA GLU A 334 -15.02 7.49 3.11
C GLU A 334 -14.37 7.81 4.45
N ILE A 335 -13.15 8.34 4.45
CA ILE A 335 -12.43 8.72 5.68
C ILE A 335 -13.26 9.70 6.51
N GLN A 336 -13.90 10.68 5.88
CA GLN A 336 -14.78 11.62 6.58
C GLN A 336 -15.96 10.89 7.23
N GLN A 337 -16.65 10.04 6.48
CA GLN A 337 -17.81 9.28 6.97
C GLN A 337 -17.45 8.31 8.09
N LEU A 338 -16.31 7.62 7.99
CA LEU A 338 -15.81 6.74 9.03
C LEU A 338 -15.49 7.53 10.32
N ASN A 339 -14.85 8.69 10.20
CA ASN A 339 -14.53 9.54 11.33
C ASN A 339 -15.78 10.12 12.02
N ASP A 340 -16.83 10.41 11.26
CA ASP A 340 -18.10 10.93 11.79
C ASP A 340 -18.96 9.82 12.44
N ALA A 341 -18.83 8.58 11.96
CA ALA A 341 -19.66 7.46 12.43
C ALA A 341 -19.15 6.78 13.69
N ILE A 342 -17.89 7.02 14.10
CA ILE A 342 -17.21 6.19 15.09
C ILE A 342 -16.47 7.01 16.13
N PRO A 343 -16.55 6.58 17.45
CA PRO A 343 -15.79 7.19 18.53
C PRO A 343 -14.28 7.17 18.27
N SER A 344 -13.57 8.18 18.76
CA SER A 344 -12.12 8.36 18.49
C SER A 344 -11.24 7.23 19.01
N ASP A 345 -11.67 6.50 20.03
CA ASP A 345 -10.97 5.36 20.62
C ASP A 345 -11.00 4.09 19.73
N GLN A 346 -11.96 3.99 18.79
CA GLN A 346 -12.11 2.84 17.89
C GLN A 346 -11.52 3.10 16.48
N ARG A 347 -11.05 4.30 16.17
CA ARG A 347 -10.53 4.66 14.85
C ARG A 347 -9.32 3.82 14.40
N ALA A 348 -8.40 3.56 15.33
CA ALA A 348 -7.22 2.73 15.03
C ALA A 348 -7.62 1.30 14.62
N THR A 349 -8.58 0.70 15.35
CA THR A 349 -9.12 -0.62 15.02
C THR A 349 -9.74 -0.65 13.63
N LEU A 350 -10.45 0.42 13.24
CA LEU A 350 -11.10 0.48 11.93
C LEU A 350 -10.12 0.60 10.77
N ILE A 351 -9.04 1.36 10.93
CA ILE A 351 -7.99 1.44 9.90
C ILE A 351 -7.40 0.05 9.66
N SER A 352 -7.17 -0.72 10.74
CA SER A 352 -6.70 -2.11 10.61
C SER A 352 -7.75 -3.00 9.94
N VAL A 353 -9.05 -2.83 10.25
CA VAL A 353 -10.14 -3.59 9.62
C VAL A 353 -10.25 -3.30 8.13
N ASP A 354 -10.08 -2.04 7.71
CA ASP A 354 -10.09 -1.62 6.31
C ASP A 354 -8.93 -2.27 5.54
N SER A 355 -7.71 -2.21 6.08
CA SER A 355 -6.53 -2.88 5.53
C SER A 355 -6.71 -4.41 5.43
N MET A 356 -7.30 -5.03 6.46
CA MET A 356 -7.62 -6.46 6.46
C MET A 356 -8.66 -6.82 5.40
N ALA A 357 -9.72 -6.03 5.24
CA ALA A 357 -10.76 -6.26 4.23
C ALA A 357 -10.19 -6.14 2.80
N TYR A 358 -9.35 -5.15 2.56
CA TYR A 358 -8.63 -5.00 1.30
C TYR A 358 -7.75 -6.22 1.01
N SER A 359 -6.90 -6.65 1.97
CA SER A 359 -6.04 -7.82 1.80
C SER A 359 -6.84 -9.09 1.58
N LEU A 360 -7.95 -9.28 2.29
CA LEU A 360 -8.84 -10.45 2.14
C LEU A 360 -9.43 -10.55 0.73
N LEU A 361 -9.77 -9.44 0.09
CA LEU A 361 -10.23 -9.42 -1.30
C LEU A 361 -9.09 -9.59 -2.30
N MET A 362 -7.91 -9.03 -2.03
CA MET A 362 -6.74 -9.16 -2.91
C MET A 362 -6.24 -10.60 -3.02
N ILE A 363 -6.30 -11.37 -1.94
CA ILE A 363 -5.84 -12.78 -1.90
C ILE A 363 -6.46 -13.62 -3.03
N PRO A 364 -7.78 -13.69 -3.23
CA PRO A 364 -8.35 -14.40 -4.36
C PRO A 364 -8.35 -13.61 -5.67
N ALA A 365 -8.50 -12.27 -5.62
CA ALA A 365 -8.68 -11.45 -6.82
C ALA A 365 -7.44 -11.43 -7.71
N SER A 366 -6.25 -11.32 -7.13
CA SER A 366 -5.00 -11.21 -7.88
C SER A 366 -4.72 -12.45 -8.74
N PRO A 367 -4.69 -13.68 -8.19
CA PRO A 367 -4.46 -14.87 -9.01
C PRO A 367 -5.62 -15.17 -9.96
N LEU A 368 -6.88 -14.86 -9.60
CA LEU A 368 -8.01 -15.06 -10.49
C LEU A 368 -7.96 -14.16 -11.73
N VAL A 369 -7.62 -12.89 -11.55
CA VAL A 369 -7.42 -11.96 -12.69
C VAL A 369 -6.28 -12.43 -13.57
N GLY A 370 -5.17 -12.90 -12.98
CA GLY A 370 -4.05 -13.49 -13.71
C GLY A 370 -4.44 -14.74 -14.47
N ALA A 371 -5.16 -15.69 -13.83
CA ALA A 371 -5.61 -16.94 -14.44
C ALA A 371 -6.54 -16.71 -15.64
N VAL A 372 -7.46 -15.73 -15.55
CA VAL A 372 -8.30 -15.34 -16.68
C VAL A 372 -7.43 -14.76 -17.80
N GLY A 373 -6.44 -13.91 -17.46
CA GLY A 373 -5.48 -13.40 -18.42
C GLY A 373 -4.75 -14.50 -19.19
N ASP A 374 -4.22 -15.48 -18.47
CA ASP A 374 -3.52 -16.65 -19.06
C ASP A 374 -4.46 -17.50 -19.92
N ALA A 375 -5.70 -17.77 -19.45
CA ALA A 375 -6.68 -18.58 -20.19
C ALA A 375 -7.07 -17.97 -21.54
N PHE A 376 -7.10 -16.64 -21.64
CA PHE A 376 -7.40 -15.92 -22.89
C PHE A 376 -6.15 -15.43 -23.63
N GLY A 377 -4.95 -15.73 -23.12
CA GLY A 377 -3.69 -15.35 -23.74
C GLY A 377 -3.41 -13.84 -23.75
N GLN A 378 -4.06 -13.07 -22.86
CA GLN A 378 -3.88 -11.62 -22.75
C GLN A 378 -4.23 -11.10 -21.35
N ALA A 379 -3.36 -10.29 -20.76
CA ALA A 379 -3.58 -9.70 -19.42
C ALA A 379 -4.87 -8.88 -19.33
N GLY A 380 -5.31 -8.28 -20.43
CA GLY A 380 -6.53 -7.48 -20.48
C GLY A 380 -7.82 -8.24 -20.17
N ALA A 381 -7.89 -9.55 -20.45
CA ALA A 381 -9.12 -10.32 -20.25
C ALA A 381 -9.53 -10.38 -18.77
N GLY A 382 -8.57 -10.63 -17.87
CA GLY A 382 -8.85 -10.63 -16.43
C GLY A 382 -9.33 -9.29 -15.91
N LEU A 383 -8.70 -8.20 -16.37
CA LEU A 383 -9.13 -6.83 -16.03
C LEU A 383 -10.51 -6.49 -16.59
N ALA A 384 -10.82 -6.92 -17.82
CA ALA A 384 -12.14 -6.72 -18.41
C ALA A 384 -13.25 -7.41 -17.60
N LEU A 385 -13.02 -8.66 -17.17
CA LEU A 385 -13.95 -9.38 -16.31
C LEU A 385 -14.14 -8.66 -14.97
N LEU A 386 -13.05 -8.28 -14.31
CA LEU A 386 -13.09 -7.55 -13.04
C LEU A 386 -13.84 -6.24 -13.18
N GLY A 387 -13.54 -5.45 -14.21
CA GLY A 387 -14.21 -4.18 -14.50
C GLY A 387 -15.71 -4.35 -14.73
N GLY A 388 -16.10 -5.39 -15.47
CA GLY A 388 -17.51 -5.76 -15.68
C GLY A 388 -18.24 -6.07 -14.36
N LEU A 389 -17.62 -6.88 -13.48
CA LEU A 389 -18.20 -7.24 -12.18
C LEU A 389 -18.39 -6.01 -11.28
N VAL A 390 -17.39 -5.13 -11.23
CA VAL A 390 -17.45 -3.89 -10.44
C VAL A 390 -18.51 -2.93 -10.99
N ALA A 391 -18.60 -2.76 -12.33
CA ALA A 391 -19.63 -1.95 -12.94
C ALA A 391 -21.04 -2.49 -12.67
N VAL A 392 -21.24 -3.81 -12.75
CA VAL A 392 -22.52 -4.46 -12.42
C VAL A 392 -22.91 -4.19 -10.98
N SER A 393 -21.95 -4.26 -10.02
CA SER A 393 -22.24 -3.94 -8.62
C SER A 393 -22.78 -2.51 -8.45
N GLY A 394 -22.19 -1.53 -9.14
CA GLY A 394 -22.67 -0.15 -9.18
C GLY A 394 -24.08 -0.02 -9.78
N LEU A 395 -24.36 -0.70 -10.90
CA LEU A 395 -25.68 -0.70 -11.55
C LEU A 395 -26.77 -1.30 -10.65
N VAL A 396 -26.48 -2.41 -9.98
CA VAL A 396 -27.41 -3.06 -9.03
C VAL A 396 -27.79 -2.09 -7.92
N LEU A 397 -26.82 -1.38 -7.37
CA LEU A 397 -27.06 -0.41 -6.30
C LEU A 397 -27.88 0.80 -6.78
N LEU A 398 -27.71 1.27 -8.01
CA LEU A 398 -28.53 2.35 -8.57
C LEU A 398 -29.99 1.92 -8.77
N ARG A 399 -30.22 0.66 -9.19
CA ARG A 399 -31.56 0.15 -9.49
C ARG A 399 -32.39 -0.19 -8.25
N GLN A 400 -31.75 -0.51 -7.12
CA GLN A 400 -32.51 -0.77 -5.90
C GLN A 400 -33.20 0.51 -5.43
N LYS A 401 -34.54 0.59 -5.52
CA LYS A 401 -35.34 1.69 -4.99
C LYS A 401 -35.09 1.88 -3.49
N LYS A 402 -35.12 3.14 -3.01
CA LYS A 402 -35.14 3.41 -1.56
C LYS A 402 -36.29 2.58 -0.94
N ARG A 403 -35.96 1.54 -0.20
CA ARG A 403 -36.86 0.93 0.79
C ARG A 403 -36.80 1.71 2.08
#